data_5e72f08a6a80e023f5c8e2fc7ef185b1
#
_entry.id   5e72f08a6a80e023f5c8e2fc7ef185b1
#
_cell.length_a   1.000
_cell.length_b   1.000
_cell.length_c   1.000
_cell.angle_alpha   90.00
_cell.angle_beta   90.00
_cell.angle_gamma   90.00
#
_symmetry.space_group_name_H-M   'P 1'
#
loop_
_entity.id
_entity.type
_entity.pdbx_description
1 polymer ?
#
loop_
_entity_poly.entity_id
_entity_poly.type
_entity_poly.pdbx_seq_one_letter_code
_entity_poly.pdbx_strand_id
1 'polypeptide(L)'
;MMVLLEFSMSPLGKGESVSKYVSRSLDIIDKSGVDYQLNPMGTVLEGEWDEVLGVVKQCYERMKKDCPRISCVMKIDYRKGHTGRLSGKVASVEKKLKRKLKTSS
;
A
#
# COMPACT_ATOMS: atom_id res chain seq x y z
N MET A 1 -9.93 -9.37 11.40
CA MET A 1 -9.99 -9.77 9.98
C MET A 1 -8.83 -9.13 9.24
N MET A 2 -7.75 -9.87 9.07
CA MET A 2 -6.56 -9.39 8.39
C MET A 2 -6.76 -9.38 6.89
N VAL A 3 -6.41 -8.28 6.25
CA VAL A 3 -6.51 -8.15 4.80
C VAL A 3 -5.21 -7.66 4.21
N LEU A 4 -4.97 -7.98 2.95
CA LEU A 4 -3.99 -7.28 2.12
C LEU A 4 -4.73 -6.19 1.37
N LEU A 5 -4.16 -5.00 1.37
CA LEU A 5 -4.71 -3.87 0.63
C LEU A 5 -3.58 -3.24 -0.19
N GLU A 6 -3.76 -3.20 -1.50
CA GLU A 6 -2.86 -2.44 -2.37
C GLU A 6 -3.56 -1.17 -2.80
N PHE A 7 -2.87 -0.04 -2.70
CA PHE A 7 -3.45 1.20 -3.19
C PHE A 7 -2.42 2.07 -3.89
N SER A 8 -2.96 2.87 -4.80
CA SER A 8 -2.23 3.91 -5.49
C SER A 8 -3.07 5.18 -5.42
N MET A 9 -2.50 6.25 -4.89
CA MET A 9 -3.21 7.51 -4.69
C MET A 9 -2.32 8.64 -5.19
N SER A 10 -2.85 9.45 -6.09
CA SER A 10 -2.10 10.55 -6.64
C SER A 10 -3.00 11.73 -6.98
N PRO A 11 -2.48 12.96 -6.90
CA PRO A 11 -3.23 14.13 -7.33
C PRO A 11 -3.25 14.22 -8.85
N LEU A 12 -4.31 14.76 -9.39
CA LEU A 12 -4.44 15.07 -10.82
C LEU A 12 -4.31 16.58 -10.99
N GLY A 13 -3.64 16.98 -12.08
CA GLY A 13 -3.46 18.40 -12.39
C GLY A 13 -2.36 19.11 -11.62
N LYS A 14 -1.44 18.36 -11.00
CA LYS A 14 -0.32 18.91 -10.23
C LYS A 14 1.04 18.77 -10.94
N GLY A 15 1.03 18.58 -12.25
CA GLY A 15 2.25 18.43 -13.04
C GLY A 15 2.67 16.97 -13.18
N GLU A 16 3.87 16.75 -13.69
CA GLU A 16 4.35 15.42 -14.03
C GLU A 16 4.88 14.64 -12.82
N SER A 17 5.49 15.33 -11.86
CA SER A 17 6.07 14.66 -10.68
C SER A 17 5.07 14.61 -9.54
N VAL A 18 4.78 13.41 -9.06
CA VAL A 18 3.91 13.19 -7.91
C VAL A 18 4.69 12.72 -6.68
N SER A 19 6.01 12.65 -6.76
CA SER A 19 6.85 12.10 -5.68
C SER A 19 6.67 12.83 -4.35
N LYS A 20 6.47 14.14 -4.38
CA LYS A 20 6.19 14.93 -3.18
C LYS A 20 4.96 14.40 -2.43
N TYR A 21 3.90 14.09 -3.16
CA TYR A 21 2.63 13.65 -2.57
C TYR A 21 2.72 12.20 -2.12
N VAL A 22 3.39 11.37 -2.89
CA VAL A 22 3.64 9.97 -2.52
C VAL A 22 4.49 9.91 -1.25
N SER A 23 5.52 10.75 -1.14
CA SER A 23 6.36 10.82 0.06
C SER A 23 5.56 11.14 1.32
N ARG A 24 4.59 12.07 1.22
CA ARG A 24 3.73 12.41 2.36
C ARG A 24 2.87 11.23 2.78
N SER A 25 2.33 10.49 1.81
CA SER A 25 1.54 9.30 2.11
C SER A 25 2.40 8.22 2.77
N LEU A 26 3.59 7.98 2.27
CA LEU A 26 4.50 6.98 2.83
C LEU A 26 4.93 7.34 4.25
N ASP A 27 5.11 8.62 4.56
CA ASP A 27 5.40 9.07 5.91
C ASP A 27 4.26 8.71 6.87
N ILE A 28 3.01 8.92 6.45
CA ILE A 28 1.83 8.55 7.25
C ILE A 28 1.79 7.03 7.46
N ILE A 29 1.99 6.27 6.39
CA ILE A 29 1.96 4.80 6.44
C ILE A 29 3.04 4.28 7.41
N ASP A 30 4.26 4.78 7.27
CA ASP A 30 5.38 4.35 8.09
C ASP A 30 5.12 4.63 9.58
N LYS A 31 4.61 5.80 9.89
CA LYS A 31 4.32 6.20 11.26
C LYS A 31 3.12 5.48 11.86
N SER A 32 2.26 4.91 11.03
CA SER A 32 1.07 4.19 11.50
C SER A 32 1.40 2.88 12.21
N GLY A 33 2.56 2.31 11.93
CA GLY A 33 2.94 1.00 12.47
C GLY A 33 2.36 -0.19 11.72
N VAL A 34 1.54 0.04 10.68
CA VAL A 34 0.99 -1.05 9.88
C VAL A 34 2.09 -1.67 9.01
N ASP A 35 2.03 -2.97 8.81
CA ASP A 35 2.97 -3.64 7.91
C ASP A 35 2.72 -3.19 6.48
N TYR A 36 3.78 -2.83 5.78
CA TYR A 36 3.64 -2.34 4.41
C TYR A 36 4.84 -2.68 3.54
N GLN A 37 4.62 -2.58 2.24
CA GLN A 37 5.68 -2.72 1.24
C GLN A 37 5.43 -1.71 0.12
N LEU A 38 6.43 -0.87 -0.14
CA LEU A 38 6.37 0.10 -1.23
C LEU A 38 6.79 -0.57 -2.54
N ASN A 39 5.97 -0.43 -3.56
CA ASN A 39 6.25 -0.91 -4.91
C ASN A 39 6.15 0.24 -5.89
N PRO A 40 6.77 0.13 -7.08
CA PRO A 40 6.73 1.22 -8.07
C PRO A 40 5.32 1.63 -8.51
N MET A 41 4.37 0.70 -8.52
CA MET A 41 3.01 0.95 -9.00
C MET A 41 1.98 1.07 -7.89
N GLY A 42 2.38 0.96 -6.64
CA GLY A 42 1.45 1.07 -5.52
C GLY A 42 2.06 0.55 -4.23
N THR A 43 1.36 0.79 -3.13
CA THR A 43 1.81 0.35 -1.81
C THR A 43 0.88 -0.73 -1.28
N VAL A 44 1.45 -1.78 -0.72
CA VAL A 44 0.68 -2.88 -0.14
C VAL A 44 0.73 -2.75 1.38
N LEU A 45 -0.44 -2.81 2.00
CA LEU A 45 -0.59 -2.81 3.46
C LEU A 45 -1.16 -4.15 3.89
N GLU A 46 -0.78 -4.59 5.09
CA GLU A 46 -1.40 -5.75 5.72
C GLU A 46 -1.82 -5.39 7.13
N GLY A 47 -3.07 -5.68 7.48
CA GLY A 47 -3.59 -5.40 8.81
C GLY A 47 -5.07 -5.66 8.90
N GLU A 48 -5.67 -5.29 10.04
CA GLU A 48 -7.10 -5.37 10.20
C GLU A 48 -7.78 -4.40 9.24
N TRP A 49 -8.99 -4.75 8.82
CA TRP A 49 -9.78 -3.96 7.87
C TRP A 49 -9.83 -2.47 8.24
N ASP A 50 -10.26 -2.19 9.47
CA ASP A 50 -10.40 -0.79 9.90
C ASP A 50 -9.04 -0.08 9.99
N GLU A 51 -8.00 -0.81 10.35
CA GLU A 51 -6.65 -0.26 10.46
C GLU A 51 -6.10 0.18 9.11
N VAL A 52 -6.12 -0.72 8.12
CA VAL A 52 -5.57 -0.40 6.80
C VAL A 52 -6.40 0.66 6.08
N LEU A 53 -7.73 0.59 6.18
CA LEU A 53 -8.59 1.61 5.59
C LEU A 53 -8.43 2.95 6.29
N GLY A 54 -8.23 2.95 7.61
CA GLY A 54 -7.95 4.17 8.36
C GLY A 54 -6.67 4.86 7.90
N VAL A 55 -5.63 4.09 7.61
CA VAL A 55 -4.36 4.63 7.09
C VAL A 55 -4.57 5.25 5.72
N VAL A 56 -5.29 4.57 4.83
CA VAL A 56 -5.60 5.12 3.49
C VAL A 56 -6.40 6.41 3.63
N LYS A 57 -7.36 6.43 4.55
CA LYS A 57 -8.16 7.64 4.82
C LYS A 57 -7.29 8.80 5.27
N GLN A 58 -6.31 8.56 6.14
CA GLN A 58 -5.38 9.61 6.58
C GLN A 58 -4.56 10.15 5.41
N CYS A 59 -4.11 9.30 4.51
CA CYS A 59 -3.41 9.73 3.30
C CYS A 59 -4.30 10.62 2.43
N TYR A 60 -5.55 10.21 2.25
CA TYR A 60 -6.53 10.97 1.48
C TYR A 60 -6.81 12.34 2.11
N GLU A 61 -7.06 12.38 3.41
CA GLU A 61 -7.35 13.63 4.11
C GLU A 61 -6.16 14.60 4.01
N ARG A 62 -4.92 14.10 4.08
CA ARG A 62 -3.73 14.93 3.94
C ARG A 62 -3.62 15.49 2.53
N MET A 63 -3.83 14.66 1.53
CA MET A 63 -3.72 15.07 0.13
C MET A 63 -4.82 16.05 -0.26
N LYS A 64 -6.01 15.85 0.28
CA LYS A 64 -7.18 16.68 0.00
C LYS A 64 -6.99 18.14 0.41
N LYS A 65 -6.11 18.40 1.37
CA LYS A 65 -5.89 19.77 1.86
C LYS A 65 -5.34 20.70 0.78
N ASP A 66 -4.57 20.18 -0.16
CA ASP A 66 -3.93 21.02 -1.19
C ASP A 66 -4.10 20.50 -2.60
N CYS A 67 -4.90 19.45 -2.80
CA CYS A 67 -5.13 18.87 -4.12
C CYS A 67 -6.63 18.82 -4.40
N PRO A 68 -7.10 19.54 -5.43
CA PRO A 68 -8.55 19.59 -5.72
C PRO A 68 -9.08 18.33 -6.39
N ARG A 69 -8.18 17.49 -6.93
CA ARG A 69 -8.59 16.25 -7.57
C ARG A 69 -7.60 15.14 -7.26
N ILE A 70 -8.12 14.03 -6.75
CA ILE A 70 -7.32 12.88 -6.33
C ILE A 70 -7.88 11.64 -7.01
N SER A 71 -6.98 10.82 -7.55
CA SER A 71 -7.32 9.50 -8.04
C SER A 71 -6.78 8.46 -7.07
N CYS A 72 -7.63 7.53 -6.64
CA CYS A 72 -7.22 6.45 -5.76
C CYS A 72 -7.78 5.14 -6.28
N VAL A 73 -6.90 4.17 -6.45
CA VAL A 73 -7.29 2.81 -6.80
C VAL A 73 -6.90 1.91 -5.64
N MET A 74 -7.85 1.11 -5.15
CA MET A 74 -7.62 0.16 -4.08
C MET A 74 -8.03 -1.23 -4.51
N LYS A 75 -7.23 -2.20 -4.11
CA LYS A 75 -7.54 -3.61 -4.27
C LYS A 75 -7.37 -4.28 -2.92
N ILE A 76 -8.40 -4.96 -2.46
CA ILE A 76 -8.40 -5.62 -1.16
C ILE A 76 -8.55 -7.12 -1.38
N ASP A 77 -7.73 -7.89 -0.68
CA ASP A 77 -7.80 -9.35 -0.71
C ASP A 77 -7.87 -9.87 0.72
N TYR A 78 -8.90 -10.62 1.01
CA TYR A 78 -9.11 -11.29 2.29
C TYR A 78 -9.08 -12.79 2.09
N ARG A 79 -8.33 -13.48 2.97
CA ARG A 79 -8.33 -14.94 3.00
C ARG A 79 -8.42 -15.40 4.44
N LYS A 80 -9.51 -16.07 4.77
CA LYS A 80 -9.79 -16.57 6.11
C LYS A 80 -8.65 -17.45 6.62
N GLY A 81 -8.18 -17.16 7.85
CA GLY A 81 -7.15 -17.97 8.48
C GLY A 81 -5.73 -17.73 8.00
N HIS A 82 -5.52 -16.72 7.16
CA HIS A 82 -4.19 -16.40 6.63
C HIS A 82 -3.74 -15.03 7.07
N THR A 83 -2.48 -14.97 7.56
CA THR A 83 -1.80 -13.73 7.95
C THR A 83 -0.38 -13.78 7.40
N GLY A 84 0.38 -12.69 7.53
CA GLY A 84 1.76 -12.65 7.06
C GLY A 84 1.87 -12.76 5.54
N ARG A 85 0.86 -12.30 4.81
CA ARG A 85 0.76 -12.49 3.37
C ARG A 85 1.58 -11.51 2.56
N LEU A 86 2.08 -10.47 3.21
CA LEU A 86 2.86 -9.43 2.54
C LEU A 86 4.11 -10.03 1.86
N SER A 87 4.73 -11.02 2.48
CA SER A 87 5.88 -11.73 1.93
C SER A 87 5.58 -13.21 1.59
N GLY A 88 4.45 -13.73 2.06
CA GLY A 88 4.14 -15.14 1.95
C GLY A 88 4.04 -15.65 0.50
N LYS A 89 3.42 -14.87 -0.37
CA LYS A 89 3.28 -15.23 -1.79
C LYS A 89 4.65 -15.32 -2.47
N VAL A 90 5.52 -14.36 -2.20
CA VAL A 90 6.87 -14.34 -2.77
C VAL A 90 7.66 -15.55 -2.29
N ALA A 91 7.63 -15.83 -0.98
CA ALA A 91 8.33 -16.97 -0.41
C ALA A 91 7.81 -18.29 -0.99
N SER A 92 6.49 -18.43 -1.16
CA SER A 92 5.90 -19.64 -1.72
C SER A 92 6.34 -19.89 -3.16
N VAL A 93 6.35 -18.84 -3.98
CA VAL A 93 6.79 -18.96 -5.38
C VAL A 93 8.29 -19.26 -5.46
N GLU A 94 9.10 -18.58 -4.66
CA GLU A 94 10.54 -18.83 -4.61
C GLU A 94 10.83 -20.27 -4.22
N LYS A 95 10.11 -20.81 -3.25
CA LYS A 95 10.26 -22.20 -2.82
C LYS A 95 9.93 -23.17 -3.95
N LYS A 96 8.84 -22.92 -4.70
CA LYS A 96 8.44 -23.76 -5.82
C LYS A 96 9.46 -23.72 -6.95
N LEU A 97 10.06 -22.57 -7.20
CA LEU A 97 11.08 -22.39 -8.23
C LEU A 97 12.48 -22.78 -7.75
N LYS A 98 12.66 -22.97 -6.44
CA LYS A 98 13.94 -23.30 -5.80
C LYS A 98 15.00 -22.25 -6.06
N ARG A 99 14.63 -20.99 -6.10
CA ARG A 99 15.53 -19.86 -6.30
C ARG A 99 14.94 -18.57 -5.79
N LYS A 100 15.81 -17.62 -5.49
CA LYS A 100 15.39 -16.26 -5.14
C LYS A 100 14.93 -15.52 -6.39
N LEU A 101 13.93 -14.70 -6.20
CA LEU A 101 13.39 -13.83 -7.25
C LEU A 101 13.68 -12.36 -6.90
N LYS A 102 13.69 -11.51 -7.94
CA LYS A 102 13.79 -10.07 -7.73
C LYS A 102 12.48 -9.56 -7.14
N THR A 103 12.54 -8.92 -5.98
CA THR A 103 11.38 -8.38 -5.31
C THR A 103 11.63 -6.93 -4.92
N SER A 104 10.56 -6.21 -4.55
CA SER A 104 10.66 -4.80 -4.17
C SER A 104 11.04 -4.57 -2.71
N SER A 105 11.14 -5.65 -1.95
CA SER A 105 11.53 -5.54 -0.53
C SER A 105 13.01 -5.79 -0.33
#